data_bc61bd65d308fd909c7a84b8d11ff650
#
_entry.id   bc61bd65d308fd909c7a84b8d11ff650
#
_cell.length_a   1.000
_cell.length_b   1.000
_cell.length_c   1.000
_cell.angle_alpha   90.00
_cell.angle_beta   90.00
_cell.angle_gamma   90.00
#
_symmetry.space_group_name_H-M   'P 1'
#
loop_
_entity.id
_entity.type
_entity.pdbx_description
1 polymer ?
#
loop_
_entity_poly.entity_id
_entity_poly.type
_entity_poly.pdbx_seq_one_letter_code
_entity_poly.pdbx_strand_id
1 'polypeptide(L)'
;MKLTVNGIRETEAWEKAGIALPGYDVEAVSAKAKEAPVWVHFGIGNIFRVFIGGIADGLLEEGVMDRGITCVETFDYDVVDKIYQPYDNLGLSVILHGDGTREYKVLGSLAEAVKAQSSDEKQWNRLK
;
A
#
# COMPACT_ATOMS: atom_id res chain seq x y z
N MET A 1 -5.04 13.61 11.94
CA MET A 1 -4.05 12.91 11.09
C MET A 1 -4.29 11.41 11.18
N LYS A 2 -4.80 10.81 10.13
CA LYS A 2 -5.08 9.37 10.05
C LYS A 2 -4.42 8.78 8.81
N LEU A 3 -3.93 7.55 8.90
CA LEU A 3 -3.35 6.83 7.76
C LEU A 3 -4.48 6.23 6.91
N THR A 4 -5.15 7.10 6.18
CA THR A 4 -6.22 6.78 5.24
C THR A 4 -6.12 7.72 4.03
N VAL A 5 -6.77 7.37 2.92
CA VAL A 5 -6.80 8.22 1.73
C VAL A 5 -7.30 9.63 2.05
N ASN A 6 -8.35 9.75 2.86
CA ASN A 6 -8.82 11.06 3.31
C ASN A 6 -7.84 11.74 4.27
N GLY A 7 -7.24 10.97 5.18
CA GLY A 7 -6.32 11.50 6.18
C GLY A 7 -5.06 12.10 5.59
N ILE A 8 -4.52 11.53 4.51
CA ILE A 8 -3.31 12.07 3.86
C ILE A 8 -3.56 13.36 3.08
N ARG A 9 -4.81 13.76 2.87
CA ARG A 9 -5.16 15.06 2.29
C ARG A 9 -4.87 16.24 3.22
N GLU A 10 -4.75 15.96 4.52
CA GLU A 10 -4.35 16.95 5.54
C GLU A 10 -2.83 17.15 5.50
N THR A 11 -2.30 17.56 4.34
CA THR A 11 -0.85 17.60 4.05
C THR A 11 -0.03 18.35 5.09
N GLU A 12 -0.55 19.46 5.61
CA GLU A 12 0.13 20.27 6.60
C GLU A 12 0.44 19.50 7.89
N ALA A 13 -0.49 18.68 8.37
CA ALA A 13 -0.29 17.88 9.57
C ALA A 13 0.84 16.85 9.38
N TRP A 14 0.88 16.22 8.21
CA TRP A 14 1.93 15.24 7.88
C TRP A 14 3.30 15.90 7.72
N GLU A 15 3.36 17.06 7.06
CA GLU A 15 4.59 17.83 6.94
C GLU A 15 5.15 18.25 8.30
N LYS A 16 4.30 18.74 9.20
CA LYS A 16 4.70 19.10 10.57
C LYS A 16 5.25 17.92 11.34
N ALA A 17 4.71 16.72 11.10
CA ALA A 17 5.19 15.49 11.72
C ALA A 17 6.47 14.94 11.07
N GLY A 18 6.95 15.55 9.99
CA GLY A 18 8.14 15.10 9.27
C GLY A 18 7.93 13.83 8.46
N ILE A 19 6.69 13.56 8.04
CA ILE A 19 6.32 12.36 7.28
C ILE A 19 6.06 12.75 5.83
N ALA A 20 6.82 12.15 4.90
CA ALA A 20 6.64 12.37 3.47
C ALA A 20 5.37 11.65 2.98
N LEU A 21 4.64 12.31 2.10
CA LEU A 21 3.45 11.75 1.45
C LEU A 21 3.78 11.35 0.01
N PRO A 22 2.99 10.42 -0.59
CA PRO A 22 3.15 10.09 -1.99
C PRO A 22 3.02 11.32 -2.90
N GLY A 23 3.96 11.49 -3.84
CA GLY A 23 3.93 12.55 -4.83
C GLY A 23 3.06 12.23 -6.06
N TYR A 24 2.41 11.08 -6.08
CA TYR A 24 1.49 10.64 -7.12
C TYR A 24 0.07 10.52 -6.56
N ASP A 25 -0.91 10.45 -7.45
CA ASP A 25 -2.32 10.27 -7.09
C ASP A 25 -2.61 8.82 -6.68
N VAL A 26 -2.65 8.57 -5.37
CA VAL A 26 -2.88 7.24 -4.79
C VAL A 26 -4.20 6.64 -5.26
N GLU A 27 -5.26 7.42 -5.32
CA GLU A 27 -6.58 6.94 -5.75
C GLU A 27 -6.56 6.50 -7.21
N ALA A 28 -5.89 7.26 -8.07
CA ALA A 28 -5.79 6.97 -9.50
C ALA A 28 -4.98 5.69 -9.77
N VAL A 29 -3.82 5.52 -9.11
CA VAL A 29 -2.99 4.31 -9.30
C VAL A 29 -3.66 3.07 -8.73
N SER A 30 -4.44 3.21 -7.67
CA SER A 30 -5.25 2.12 -7.11
C SER A 30 -6.41 1.74 -8.02
N ALA A 31 -7.12 2.72 -8.56
CA ALA A 31 -8.24 2.49 -9.48
C ALA A 31 -7.78 1.78 -10.77
N LYS A 32 -6.67 2.20 -11.34
CA LYS A 32 -6.09 1.55 -12.52
C LYS A 32 -5.70 0.10 -12.26
N ALA A 33 -5.10 -0.19 -11.11
CA ALA A 33 -4.72 -1.55 -10.73
C ALA A 33 -5.94 -2.45 -10.54
N LYS A 34 -7.02 -1.94 -9.95
CA LYS A 34 -8.27 -2.68 -9.76
C LYS A 34 -8.94 -3.00 -11.08
N GLU A 35 -8.91 -2.08 -12.03
CA GLU A 35 -9.49 -2.25 -13.35
C GLU A 35 -8.67 -3.23 -14.21
N ALA A 36 -7.36 -3.07 -14.25
CA ALA A 36 -6.46 -3.86 -15.08
C ALA A 36 -5.13 -4.10 -14.36
N PRO A 37 -5.07 -5.08 -13.43
CA PRO A 37 -3.85 -5.35 -12.68
C PRO A 37 -2.73 -5.83 -13.58
N VAL A 38 -1.51 -5.32 -13.34
CA VAL A 38 -0.29 -5.75 -14.04
C VAL A 38 0.72 -6.38 -13.10
N TRP A 39 0.59 -6.15 -11.81
CA TRP A 39 1.42 -6.74 -10.77
C TRP A 39 0.54 -7.31 -9.68
N VAL A 40 0.51 -8.63 -9.60
CA VAL A 40 -0.21 -9.38 -8.56
C VAL A 40 0.86 -10.08 -7.71
N HIS A 41 0.83 -9.86 -6.41
CA HIS A 41 1.82 -10.44 -5.49
C HIS A 41 1.12 -11.30 -4.43
N PHE A 42 1.58 -12.53 -4.29
CA PHE A 42 1.09 -13.48 -3.30
C PHE A 42 2.01 -13.50 -2.08
N GLY A 43 1.46 -13.37 -0.89
CA GLY A 43 2.22 -13.23 0.35
C GLY A 43 2.47 -11.77 0.68
N ILE A 44 1.70 -11.20 1.61
CA ILE A 44 1.65 -9.76 1.84
C ILE A 44 1.92 -9.39 3.30
N GLY A 45 2.94 -10.04 3.89
CA GLY A 45 3.42 -9.73 5.23
C GLY A 45 4.22 -8.43 5.31
N ASN A 46 4.84 -8.20 6.47
CA ASN A 46 5.54 -6.94 6.74
C ASN A 46 6.71 -6.66 5.80
N ILE A 47 7.49 -7.68 5.44
CA ILE A 47 8.64 -7.51 4.53
C ILE A 47 8.17 -7.06 3.16
N PHE A 48 7.17 -7.72 2.60
CA PHE A 48 6.57 -7.31 1.33
C PHE A 48 6.07 -5.86 1.39
N ARG A 49 5.30 -5.55 2.44
CA ARG A 49 4.60 -4.27 2.54
C ARG A 49 5.55 -3.07 2.53
N VAL A 50 6.68 -3.18 3.21
CA VAL A 50 7.65 -2.08 3.31
C VAL A 50 8.73 -2.18 2.24
N PHE A 51 9.30 -3.37 2.00
CA PHE A 51 10.40 -3.54 1.06
C PHE A 51 9.94 -3.51 -0.39
N ILE A 52 9.09 -4.45 -0.78
CA ILE A 52 8.57 -4.50 -2.16
C ILE A 52 7.64 -3.32 -2.42
N GLY A 53 6.77 -3.00 -1.47
CA GLY A 53 5.91 -1.83 -1.54
C GLY A 53 6.68 -0.53 -1.66
N GLY A 54 7.82 -0.42 -0.98
CA GLY A 54 8.72 0.73 -1.07
C GLY A 54 9.38 0.86 -2.45
N ILE A 55 9.80 -0.25 -3.05
CA ILE A 55 10.34 -0.27 -4.41
C ILE A 55 9.28 0.19 -5.42
N ALA A 56 8.08 -0.38 -5.33
CA ALA A 56 6.96 0.01 -6.20
C ALA A 56 6.58 1.48 -6.02
N ASP A 57 6.61 1.97 -4.79
CA ASP A 57 6.36 3.38 -4.48
C ASP A 57 7.37 4.29 -5.21
N GLY A 58 8.65 3.94 -5.20
CA GLY A 58 9.69 4.65 -5.94
C GLY A 58 9.43 4.66 -7.45
N LEU A 59 8.98 3.54 -8.01
CA LEU A 59 8.64 3.46 -9.44
C LEU A 59 7.43 4.32 -9.81
N LEU A 60 6.45 4.43 -8.92
CA LEU A 60 5.31 5.32 -9.09
C LEU A 60 5.72 6.80 -9.00
N GLU A 61 6.61 7.14 -8.06
CA GLU A 61 7.15 8.50 -7.92
C GLU A 61 7.89 8.95 -9.19
N GLU A 62 8.64 8.05 -9.82
CA GLU A 62 9.40 8.33 -11.04
C GLU A 62 8.55 8.25 -12.31
N GLY A 63 7.29 7.86 -12.22
CA GLY A 63 6.41 7.69 -13.37
C GLY A 63 6.72 6.48 -14.24
N VAL A 64 7.55 5.55 -13.77
CA VAL A 64 7.88 4.30 -14.48
C VAL A 64 6.71 3.32 -14.43
N MET A 65 5.96 3.32 -13.33
CA MET A 65 4.70 2.60 -13.16
C MET A 65 3.53 3.58 -13.07
N ASP A 66 2.36 3.18 -13.55
CA ASP A 66 1.15 3.99 -13.50
C ASP A 66 0.04 3.41 -12.63
N ARG A 67 0.29 2.25 -12.01
CA ARG A 67 -0.69 1.56 -11.16
C ARG A 67 0.00 0.77 -10.06
N GLY A 68 -0.74 0.57 -8.96
CA GLY A 68 -0.25 -0.12 -7.79
C GLY A 68 -0.29 -1.64 -7.92
N ILE A 69 0.07 -2.32 -6.82
CA ILE A 69 0.13 -3.78 -6.73
C ILE A 69 -1.19 -4.32 -6.21
N THR A 70 -1.71 -5.38 -6.83
CA THR A 70 -2.78 -6.20 -6.25
C THR A 70 -2.14 -7.22 -5.31
N CYS A 71 -2.47 -7.12 -4.03
CA CYS A 71 -1.89 -7.93 -2.97
C CYS A 71 -2.82 -9.10 -2.64
N VAL A 72 -2.27 -10.31 -2.53
CA VAL A 72 -3.05 -11.52 -2.23
C VAL A 72 -2.47 -12.22 -1.01
N GLU A 73 -3.30 -12.44 0.01
CA GLU A 73 -2.93 -13.22 1.19
C GLU A 73 -3.49 -14.64 1.08
N THR A 74 -2.62 -15.62 1.29
CA THR A 74 -2.95 -17.04 1.12
C THR A 74 -3.04 -17.82 2.42
N PHE A 75 -2.67 -17.23 3.54
CA PHE A 75 -2.60 -17.93 4.82
C PHE A 75 -3.24 -17.15 5.98
N ASP A 76 -2.68 -16.01 6.35
CA ASP A 76 -3.18 -15.18 7.46
C ASP A 76 -4.14 -14.10 6.93
N TYR A 77 -5.40 -14.46 6.78
CA TYR A 77 -6.41 -13.55 6.23
C TYR A 77 -6.71 -12.34 7.12
N ASP A 78 -6.39 -12.42 8.42
CA ASP A 78 -6.53 -11.30 9.35
C ASP A 78 -5.67 -10.10 8.94
N VAL A 79 -4.56 -10.33 8.26
CA VAL A 79 -3.70 -9.26 7.75
C VAL A 79 -4.50 -8.32 6.84
N VAL A 80 -5.35 -8.85 5.97
CA VAL A 80 -6.20 -8.05 5.10
C VAL A 80 -7.14 -7.16 5.90
N ASP A 81 -7.82 -7.72 6.89
CA ASP A 81 -8.86 -7.02 7.66
C ASP A 81 -8.29 -6.04 8.69
N LYS A 82 -7.12 -6.33 9.25
CA LYS A 82 -6.54 -5.57 10.36
C LYS A 82 -5.42 -4.61 9.95
N ILE A 83 -4.69 -4.94 8.89
CA ILE A 83 -3.48 -4.20 8.50
C ILE A 83 -3.68 -3.42 7.19
N TYR A 84 -4.44 -3.95 6.25
CA TYR A 84 -4.66 -3.29 4.96
C TYR A 84 -5.92 -2.45 4.92
N GLN A 85 -7.08 -3.05 5.14
CA GLN A 85 -8.38 -2.36 4.98
C GLN A 85 -8.56 -1.14 5.88
N PRO A 86 -8.23 -1.18 7.18
CA PRO A 86 -8.45 -0.02 8.05
C PRO A 86 -7.64 1.22 7.65
N TYR A 87 -6.58 1.02 6.88
CA TYR A 87 -5.66 2.08 6.45
C TYR A 87 -5.72 2.34 4.95
N ASP A 88 -6.80 1.94 4.27
CA ASP A 88 -6.97 2.09 2.82
C ASP A 88 -5.78 1.54 2.02
N ASN A 89 -5.18 0.44 2.49
CA ASN A 89 -3.99 -0.21 1.93
C ASN A 89 -2.72 0.66 1.98
N LEU A 90 -2.75 1.79 2.68
CA LEU A 90 -1.56 2.62 2.89
C LEU A 90 -0.64 1.98 3.94
N GLY A 91 0.64 2.20 3.79
CA GLY A 91 1.65 1.78 4.76
C GLY A 91 2.51 2.95 5.21
N LEU A 92 3.07 2.87 6.41
CA LEU A 92 4.07 3.81 6.89
C LEU A 92 5.43 3.13 6.90
N SER A 93 6.33 3.63 6.07
CA SER A 93 7.73 3.20 6.05
C SER A 93 8.55 4.03 7.01
N VAL A 94 9.36 3.38 7.83
CA VAL A 94 10.32 4.02 8.72
C VAL A 94 11.70 3.49 8.38
N ILE A 95 12.59 4.36 7.92
CA ILE A 95 13.97 4.01 7.60
C ILE A 95 14.85 4.50 8.74
N LEU A 96 15.58 3.58 9.37
CA LEU A 96 16.52 3.88 10.44
C LEU A 96 17.93 3.95 9.86
N HIS A 97 18.57 5.12 10.02
CA HIS A 97 19.96 5.30 9.58
C HIS A 97 20.94 5.00 10.70
N GLY A 98 22.17 4.64 10.33
CA GLY A 98 23.23 4.30 11.28
C GLY A 98 23.65 5.45 12.20
N ASP A 99 23.37 6.71 11.83
CA ASP A 99 23.62 7.91 12.63
C ASP A 99 22.49 8.23 13.62
N GLY A 100 21.45 7.38 13.69
CA GLY A 100 20.29 7.57 14.56
C GLY A 100 19.15 8.38 13.95
N THR A 101 19.32 8.94 12.75
CA THR A 101 18.23 9.65 12.06
C THR A 101 17.21 8.68 11.50
N ARG A 102 15.98 9.16 11.28
CA ARG A 102 14.86 8.38 10.77
C ARG A 102 14.18 9.12 9.64
N GLU A 103 13.78 8.38 8.62
CA GLU A 103 12.93 8.88 7.55
C GLU A 103 11.57 8.20 7.62
N TYR A 104 10.50 8.98 7.49
CA TYR A 104 9.13 8.50 7.52
C TYR A 104 8.47 8.80 6.19
N LYS A 105 7.85 7.80 5.59
CA LYS A 105 7.11 7.98 4.35
C LYS A 105 5.85 7.13 4.32
N VAL A 106 4.75 7.73 3.87
CA VAL A 106 3.53 6.99 3.54
C VAL A 106 3.70 6.35 2.17
N LEU A 107 3.46 5.03 2.09
CA LEU A 107 3.50 4.24 0.87
C LEU A 107 2.07 4.04 0.34
N GLY A 108 1.84 4.42 -0.90
CA GLY A 108 0.54 4.28 -1.58
C GLY A 108 0.56 3.30 -2.75
N SER A 109 1.57 2.43 -2.82
CA SER A 109 1.78 1.51 -3.94
C SER A 109 0.92 0.24 -3.91
N LEU A 110 0.29 -0.07 -2.79
CA LEU A 110 -0.52 -1.27 -2.62
C LEU A 110 -1.99 -0.92 -2.89
N ALA A 111 -2.51 -1.36 -4.04
CA ALA A 111 -3.80 -0.90 -4.55
C ALA A 111 -5.00 -1.58 -3.90
N GLU A 112 -4.87 -2.86 -3.64
CA GLU A 112 -5.92 -3.66 -3.00
C GLU A 112 -5.31 -4.86 -2.29
N ALA A 113 -6.02 -5.41 -1.31
CA ALA A 113 -5.64 -6.62 -0.61
C ALA A 113 -6.78 -7.62 -0.68
N VAL A 114 -6.50 -8.80 -1.22
CA VAL A 114 -7.48 -9.85 -1.50
C VAL A 114 -7.11 -11.11 -0.72
N LYS A 115 -8.12 -11.78 -0.16
CA LYS A 115 -7.95 -13.08 0.49
C LYS A 115 -8.10 -14.21 -0.53
N ALA A 116 -7.09 -15.08 -0.64
CA ALA A 116 -7.21 -16.31 -1.44
C ALA A 116 -7.98 -17.37 -0.66
N GLN A 117 -9.22 -17.08 -0.31
CA GLN A 117 -10.09 -17.88 0.54
C GLN A 117 -11.30 -18.36 -0.25
N SER A 118 -11.31 -19.65 -0.61
CA SER A 118 -12.37 -20.23 -1.46
C SER A 118 -13.75 -20.21 -0.80
N SER A 119 -13.82 -20.18 0.53
CA SER A 119 -15.08 -20.08 1.28
C SER A 119 -15.68 -18.67 1.26
N ASP A 120 -14.92 -17.65 0.88
CA ASP A 120 -15.39 -16.29 0.66
C ASP A 120 -15.54 -16.06 -0.84
N GLU A 121 -16.76 -16.20 -1.34
CA GLU A 121 -17.06 -16.16 -2.76
C GLU A 121 -16.64 -14.84 -3.43
N LYS A 122 -16.86 -13.72 -2.77
CA LYS A 122 -16.50 -12.41 -3.30
C LYS A 122 -14.99 -12.27 -3.49
N GLN A 123 -14.21 -12.66 -2.48
CA GLN A 123 -12.75 -12.65 -2.51
C GLN A 123 -12.21 -13.61 -3.58
N TRP A 124 -12.76 -14.81 -3.61
CA TRP A 124 -12.34 -15.84 -4.57
C TRP A 124 -12.62 -15.45 -6.02
N ASN A 125 -13.78 -14.84 -6.28
CA ASN A 125 -14.13 -14.38 -7.62
C ASN A 125 -13.23 -13.23 -8.09
N ARG A 126 -12.72 -12.41 -7.18
CA ARG A 126 -11.76 -11.36 -7.53
C ARG A 126 -10.44 -11.93 -8.09
N LEU A 127 -10.07 -13.16 -7.68
CA LEU A 127 -8.83 -13.81 -8.13
C LEU A 127 -8.96 -14.51 -9.49
N LYS A 128 -10.17 -14.77 -9.96
CA LYS A 128 -10.42 -15.38 -11.26
C LYS A 128 -10.34 -14.37 -12.39
#